data_c90eacc09e53b64bc92de5bf89f0763c
#
_entry.id   c90eacc09e53b64bc92de5bf89f0763c
#
_cell.length_a   1.000
_cell.length_b   1.000
_cell.length_c   1.000
_cell.angle_alpha   90.00
_cell.angle_beta   90.00
_cell.angle_gamma   90.00
#
_symmetry.space_group_name_H-M   'P 1'
#
loop_
_entity.id
_entity.type
_entity.pdbx_description
1 polymer ?
#
loop_
_entity_poly.entity_id
_entity_poly.type
_entity_poly.pdbx_seq_one_letter_code
_entity_poly.pdbx_strand_id
1 'polypeptide(L)'
;MSYARLSRWFAGCASALVSALALAQAPVEVSFYYPVAVGGPITKIIDGYAAAFEKDNPGIKLRPIYSGSYQESIAKALTAVKAGDPPVLSILLSTDMYTLIDEDAIIPFDEVIKPADQAWAKSFYPSFMENSQTGGKTWGIPFQRSTIVLYWNKEMFKAAGLDPNRPPQTWAEQLDYAQKLTKRDASGNVSQWGIQVPSSGFPYWLFQAFAIQNGVNLMNAAGTQTYYDRPEVIAALTYWVDLARKH
;
A
#
# COMPACT_ATOMS: atom_id res chain seq x y z
N MET A 1 19.99 53.38 -68.05
CA MET A 1 20.85 52.44 -67.32
C MET A 1 20.27 52.33 -65.94
N SER A 2 19.54 51.46 -65.80
CA SER A 2 19.22 50.17 -65.19
C SER A 2 19.36 50.20 -63.63
N TYR A 3 18.23 50.45 -63.00
CA TYR A 3 18.00 50.24 -61.53
C TYR A 3 17.17 48.96 -61.30
N ALA A 4 17.69 47.83 -61.60
CA ALA A 4 16.92 46.60 -61.53
C ALA A 4 17.79 45.39 -61.11
N ARG A 5 18.56 45.50 -59.99
CA ARG A 5 19.35 44.37 -59.50
C ARG A 5 19.55 44.29 -57.96
N LEU A 6 18.87 45.08 -57.16
CA LEU A 6 19.08 45.06 -55.74
C LEU A 6 17.90 44.56 -54.86
N SER A 7 16.82 44.04 -55.47
CA SER A 7 15.62 43.62 -54.71
C SER A 7 15.46 42.09 -54.52
N ARG A 8 16.46 41.28 -54.84
CA ARG A 8 16.32 39.79 -54.76
C ARG A 8 17.04 39.08 -53.62
N TRP A 9 17.73 39.80 -52.76
CA TRP A 9 18.50 39.19 -51.66
C TRP A 9 17.86 39.34 -50.25
N PHE A 10 16.75 40.08 -50.12
CA PHE A 10 16.06 40.23 -48.82
C PHE A 10 14.88 39.31 -48.61
N ALA A 11 14.45 38.53 -49.61
CA ALA A 11 13.32 37.63 -49.49
C ALA A 11 13.69 36.22 -48.97
N GLY A 12 14.99 35.89 -48.87
CA GLY A 12 15.46 34.54 -48.49
C GLY A 12 15.71 34.34 -47.00
N CYS A 13 15.85 35.40 -46.19
CA CYS A 13 16.14 35.26 -44.75
C CYS A 13 14.91 35.30 -43.84
N ALA A 14 13.73 35.71 -44.33
CA ALA A 14 12.52 35.76 -43.51
C ALA A 14 11.81 34.40 -43.41
N SER A 15 12.08 33.43 -44.31
CA SER A 15 11.43 32.12 -44.33
C SER A 15 12.12 31.07 -43.44
N ALA A 16 13.32 31.35 -42.93
CA ALA A 16 14.10 30.41 -42.12
C ALA A 16 13.86 30.56 -40.58
N LEU A 17 13.16 31.62 -40.18
CA LEU A 17 12.90 31.88 -38.74
C LEU A 17 11.55 31.43 -38.24
N VAL A 18 10.70 30.87 -39.08
CA VAL A 18 9.34 30.39 -38.68
C VAL A 18 9.32 28.90 -38.33
N SER A 19 10.41 28.16 -38.60
CA SER A 19 10.44 26.70 -38.41
C SER A 19 11.03 26.23 -37.07
N ALA A 20 11.31 27.11 -36.12
CA ALA A 20 11.93 26.77 -34.84
C ALA A 20 11.04 27.05 -33.60
N LEU A 21 9.78 27.35 -33.79
CA LEU A 21 8.79 27.17 -32.78
C LEU A 21 8.37 25.69 -32.79
N ALA A 22 9.29 24.80 -32.40
CA ALA A 22 8.89 23.52 -31.91
C ALA A 22 7.89 23.83 -30.76
N LEU A 23 6.60 23.59 -31.00
CA LEU A 23 5.56 23.60 -29.99
C LEU A 23 6.07 22.66 -28.90
N ALA A 24 6.70 23.21 -27.87
CA ALA A 24 6.99 22.49 -26.67
C ALA A 24 5.62 21.99 -26.17
N GLN A 25 5.31 20.75 -26.49
CA GLN A 25 4.06 20.14 -26.05
C GLN A 25 4.03 20.25 -24.53
N ALA A 26 2.98 20.82 -23.98
CA ALA A 26 2.84 20.91 -22.50
C ALA A 26 3.02 19.52 -21.90
N PRO A 27 3.75 19.41 -20.80
CA PRO A 27 3.94 18.12 -20.13
C PRO A 27 2.59 17.45 -19.85
N VAL A 28 2.52 16.14 -20.05
CA VAL A 28 1.35 15.35 -19.68
C VAL A 28 1.27 15.32 -18.15
N GLU A 29 0.17 15.79 -17.60
CA GLU A 29 -0.06 15.75 -16.15
C GLU A 29 -0.57 14.37 -15.74
N VAL A 30 0.09 13.77 -14.74
CA VAL A 30 -0.27 12.48 -14.13
C VAL A 30 -0.62 12.72 -12.68
N SER A 31 -1.92 12.68 -12.35
CA SER A 31 -2.40 12.76 -10.98
C SER A 31 -2.17 11.43 -10.25
N PHE A 32 -1.67 11.51 -9.03
CA PHE A 32 -1.29 10.37 -8.22
C PHE A 32 -1.82 10.51 -6.80
N TYR A 33 -2.86 9.73 -6.45
CA TYR A 33 -3.41 9.72 -5.10
C TYR A 33 -2.59 8.82 -4.18
N TYR A 34 -2.25 9.33 -3.00
CA TYR A 34 -1.57 8.55 -1.98
C TYR A 34 -2.13 8.80 -0.57
N PRO A 35 -2.26 7.75 0.26
CA PRO A 35 -2.65 7.88 1.65
C PRO A 35 -1.44 8.11 2.55
N VAL A 36 -1.65 8.72 3.72
CA VAL A 36 -0.71 8.65 4.82
C VAL A 36 -1.27 7.68 5.85
N ALA A 37 -0.90 6.42 5.73
CA ALA A 37 -1.39 5.36 6.61
C ALA A 37 -0.59 5.27 7.92
N VAL A 38 0.65 5.72 7.92
CA VAL A 38 1.58 5.61 9.06
C VAL A 38 2.25 6.95 9.25
N GLY A 39 2.27 7.46 10.46
CA GLY A 39 2.93 8.72 10.79
C GLY A 39 4.39 8.74 10.32
N GLY A 40 4.81 9.82 9.69
CA GLY A 40 6.16 9.97 9.17
C GLY A 40 6.24 10.97 8.01
N PRO A 41 7.43 11.20 7.46
CA PRO A 41 7.67 12.19 6.40
C PRO A 41 7.27 11.68 5.01
N ILE A 42 6.22 10.84 4.89
CA ILE A 42 5.85 10.20 3.63
C ILE A 42 5.58 11.21 2.51
N THR A 43 4.98 12.35 2.83
CA THR A 43 4.73 13.41 1.85
C THR A 43 6.03 13.88 1.22
N LYS A 44 7.07 14.14 2.02
CA LYS A 44 8.39 14.54 1.51
C LYS A 44 9.06 13.44 0.67
N ILE A 45 8.83 12.18 1.01
CA ILE A 45 9.35 11.04 0.25
C ILE A 45 8.66 10.98 -1.10
N ILE A 46 7.33 11.09 -1.14
CA ILE A 46 6.55 11.08 -2.38
C ILE A 46 6.90 12.29 -3.26
N ASP A 47 7.02 13.49 -2.68
CA ASP A 47 7.46 14.69 -3.41
C ASP A 47 8.87 14.50 -3.99
N GLY A 48 9.78 13.87 -3.24
CA GLY A 48 11.11 13.52 -3.70
C GLY A 48 11.09 12.53 -4.89
N TYR A 49 10.22 11.53 -4.85
CA TYR A 49 10.04 10.60 -5.97
C TYR A 49 9.46 11.30 -7.20
N ALA A 50 8.47 12.18 -7.01
CA ALA A 50 7.90 12.96 -8.09
C ALA A 50 8.96 13.83 -8.78
N ALA A 51 9.75 14.56 -8.00
CA ALA A 51 10.82 15.42 -8.53
C ALA A 51 11.92 14.62 -9.26
N ALA A 52 12.30 13.45 -8.75
CA ALA A 52 13.26 12.57 -9.41
C ALA A 52 12.70 12.02 -10.73
N PHE A 53 11.45 11.57 -10.73
CA PHE A 53 10.78 11.06 -11.93
C PHE A 53 10.65 12.14 -13.03
N GLU A 54 10.22 13.35 -12.69
CA GLU A 54 10.08 14.47 -13.62
C GLU A 54 11.43 14.87 -14.23
N LYS A 55 12.52 14.78 -13.47
CA LYS A 55 13.87 15.06 -13.98
C LYS A 55 14.26 14.09 -15.08
N ASP A 56 13.91 12.81 -14.93
CA ASP A 56 14.23 11.75 -15.89
C ASP A 56 13.19 11.70 -17.03
N ASN A 57 12.01 12.30 -16.85
CA ASN A 57 10.90 12.30 -17.79
C ASN A 57 10.33 13.74 -18.01
N PRO A 58 11.06 14.64 -18.64
CA PRO A 58 10.69 16.06 -18.72
C PRO A 58 9.38 16.34 -19.49
N GLY A 59 8.85 15.35 -20.21
CA GLY A 59 7.54 15.42 -20.87
C GLY A 59 6.36 15.04 -19.98
N ILE A 60 6.60 14.68 -18.70
CA ILE A 60 5.56 14.26 -17.77
C ILE A 60 5.65 15.11 -16.50
N LYS A 61 4.49 15.59 -16.04
CA LYS A 61 4.34 16.27 -14.75
C LYS A 61 3.61 15.35 -13.80
N LEU A 62 4.30 14.84 -12.77
CA LEU A 62 3.68 14.00 -11.75
C LEU A 62 3.09 14.89 -10.64
N ARG A 63 1.83 14.70 -10.35
CA ARG A 63 1.07 15.47 -9.36
C ARG A 63 0.64 14.59 -8.18
N PRO A 64 1.47 14.46 -7.14
CA PRO A 64 1.08 13.74 -5.94
C PRO A 64 -0.02 14.49 -5.20
N ILE A 65 -1.08 13.79 -4.82
CA ILE A 65 -2.23 14.34 -4.10
C ILE A 65 -2.45 13.48 -2.85
N TYR A 66 -2.24 14.09 -1.70
CA TYR A 66 -2.56 13.45 -0.44
C TYR A 66 -4.07 13.25 -0.32
N SER A 67 -4.51 12.02 -0.21
CA SER A 67 -5.93 11.65 -0.23
C SER A 67 -6.52 11.27 1.13
N GLY A 68 -5.72 11.31 2.21
CA GLY A 68 -6.17 11.00 3.58
C GLY A 68 -5.79 9.58 4.02
N SER A 69 -6.64 8.94 4.80
CA SER A 69 -6.52 7.52 5.14
C SER A 69 -6.78 6.62 3.92
N TYR A 70 -6.53 5.32 4.04
CA TYR A 70 -6.88 4.37 2.97
C TYR A 70 -8.39 4.38 2.66
N GLN A 71 -9.23 4.42 3.69
CA GLN A 71 -10.69 4.48 3.54
C GLN A 71 -11.15 5.76 2.83
N GLU A 72 -10.53 6.89 3.16
CA GLU A 72 -10.82 8.15 2.45
C GLU A 72 -10.30 8.11 1.01
N SER A 73 -9.17 7.46 0.77
CA SER A 73 -8.55 7.38 -0.56
C SER A 73 -9.41 6.59 -1.53
N ILE A 74 -9.93 5.43 -1.14
CA ILE A 74 -10.84 4.67 -2.01
C ILE A 74 -12.14 5.43 -2.26
N ALA A 75 -12.72 6.04 -1.24
CA ALA A 75 -13.95 6.84 -1.40
C ALA A 75 -13.76 8.02 -2.37
N LYS A 76 -12.63 8.73 -2.25
CA LYS A 76 -12.26 9.83 -3.17
C LYS A 76 -12.02 9.33 -4.58
N ALA A 77 -11.28 8.22 -4.75
CA ALA A 77 -11.00 7.64 -6.06
C ALA A 77 -12.30 7.23 -6.78
N LEU A 78 -13.20 6.50 -6.11
CA LEU A 78 -14.49 6.11 -6.67
C LEU A 78 -15.39 7.30 -6.99
N THR A 79 -15.36 8.35 -6.15
CA THR A 79 -16.09 9.59 -6.41
C THR A 79 -15.56 10.29 -7.65
N ALA A 80 -14.24 10.37 -7.81
CA ALA A 80 -13.59 10.97 -8.96
C ALA A 80 -13.86 10.18 -10.26
N VAL A 81 -13.87 8.84 -10.19
CA VAL A 81 -14.29 7.97 -11.31
C VAL A 81 -15.72 8.31 -11.75
N LYS A 82 -16.67 8.38 -10.79
CA LYS A 82 -18.08 8.71 -11.08
C LYS A 82 -18.26 10.13 -11.61
N ALA A 83 -17.36 11.05 -11.25
CA ALA A 83 -17.36 12.42 -11.78
C ALA A 83 -16.69 12.54 -13.17
N GLY A 84 -16.09 11.48 -13.68
CA GLY A 84 -15.37 11.47 -14.97
C GLY A 84 -14.00 12.13 -14.95
N ASP A 85 -13.41 12.32 -13.75
CA ASP A 85 -12.08 12.90 -13.54
C ASP A 85 -11.26 12.02 -12.56
N PRO A 86 -11.01 10.74 -12.91
CA PRO A 86 -10.28 9.82 -12.03
C PRO A 86 -8.80 10.22 -11.91
N PRO A 87 -8.14 9.92 -10.78
CA PRO A 87 -6.69 9.95 -10.73
C PRO A 87 -6.10 8.93 -11.70
N VAL A 88 -4.96 9.27 -12.30
CA VAL A 88 -4.26 8.34 -13.21
C VAL A 88 -3.70 7.15 -12.44
N LEU A 89 -3.19 7.40 -11.23
CA LEU A 89 -2.66 6.39 -10.31
C LEU A 89 -3.18 6.62 -8.89
N SER A 90 -3.35 5.54 -8.15
CA SER A 90 -3.69 5.60 -6.71
C SER A 90 -2.98 4.50 -5.94
N ILE A 91 -2.48 4.84 -4.74
CA ILE A 91 -2.09 3.83 -3.75
C ILE A 91 -3.32 3.50 -2.91
N LEU A 92 -3.76 2.25 -2.98
CA LEU A 92 -4.93 1.74 -2.27
C LEU A 92 -4.59 0.42 -1.56
N LEU A 93 -5.49 -0.05 -0.71
CA LEU A 93 -5.35 -1.37 -0.11
C LEU A 93 -5.64 -2.46 -1.15
N SER A 94 -4.91 -3.55 -1.09
CA SER A 94 -5.18 -4.72 -1.95
C SER A 94 -6.57 -5.34 -1.69
N THR A 95 -7.12 -5.16 -0.51
CA THR A 95 -8.50 -5.58 -0.18
C THR A 95 -9.58 -4.80 -0.93
N ASP A 96 -9.26 -3.59 -1.39
CA ASP A 96 -10.19 -2.75 -2.15
C ASP A 96 -10.26 -3.14 -3.63
N MET A 97 -9.33 -3.97 -4.10
CA MET A 97 -9.17 -4.35 -5.51
C MET A 97 -10.46 -4.94 -6.10
N TYR A 98 -11.15 -5.80 -5.36
CA TYR A 98 -12.40 -6.41 -5.82
C TYR A 98 -13.50 -5.38 -6.05
N THR A 99 -13.66 -4.44 -5.12
CA THR A 99 -14.61 -3.33 -5.28
C THR A 99 -14.26 -2.45 -6.49
N LEU A 100 -12.98 -2.18 -6.70
CA LEU A 100 -12.53 -1.38 -7.85
C LEU A 100 -12.74 -2.09 -9.19
N ILE A 101 -12.61 -3.42 -9.23
CA ILE A 101 -12.91 -4.23 -10.41
C ILE A 101 -14.42 -4.24 -10.68
N ASP A 102 -15.24 -4.47 -9.65
CA ASP A 102 -16.69 -4.55 -9.77
C ASP A 102 -17.33 -3.21 -10.19
N GLU A 103 -16.69 -2.10 -9.84
CA GLU A 103 -17.11 -0.73 -10.22
C GLU A 103 -16.46 -0.26 -11.55
N ASP A 104 -15.75 -1.12 -12.28
CA ASP A 104 -14.99 -0.79 -13.51
C ASP A 104 -14.07 0.44 -13.32
N ALA A 105 -13.54 0.63 -12.11
CA ALA A 105 -12.76 1.80 -11.74
C ALA A 105 -11.26 1.67 -12.04
N ILE A 106 -10.78 0.49 -12.38
CA ILE A 106 -9.37 0.21 -12.68
C ILE A 106 -9.23 -0.69 -13.91
N ILE A 107 -8.08 -0.58 -14.56
CA ILE A 107 -7.67 -1.47 -15.65
C ILE A 107 -6.51 -2.34 -15.21
N PRO A 108 -6.36 -3.56 -15.71
CA PRO A 108 -5.22 -4.41 -15.38
C PRO A 108 -3.92 -3.85 -15.97
N PHE A 109 -2.84 -3.96 -15.21
CA PHE A 109 -1.50 -3.56 -15.65
C PHE A 109 -1.03 -4.34 -16.88
N ASP A 110 -1.51 -5.57 -17.06
CA ASP A 110 -1.20 -6.40 -18.22
C ASP A 110 -1.57 -5.72 -19.57
N GLU A 111 -2.54 -4.81 -19.55
CA GLU A 111 -2.97 -4.07 -20.75
C GLU A 111 -2.09 -2.85 -21.06
N VAL A 112 -1.31 -2.37 -20.08
CA VAL A 112 -0.49 -1.16 -20.22
C VAL A 112 1.01 -1.41 -20.15
N ILE A 113 1.46 -2.51 -19.53
CA ILE A 113 2.87 -2.89 -19.46
C ILE A 113 3.37 -3.30 -20.86
N LYS A 114 4.30 -2.53 -21.40
CA LYS A 114 4.90 -2.83 -22.71
C LYS A 114 5.86 -4.03 -22.61
N PRO A 115 6.13 -4.71 -23.74
CA PRO A 115 7.11 -5.80 -23.77
C PRO A 115 8.49 -5.42 -23.20
N ALA A 116 8.94 -4.19 -23.38
CA ALA A 116 10.20 -3.69 -22.83
C ALA A 116 10.20 -3.64 -21.30
N ASP A 117 9.05 -3.49 -20.65
CA ASP A 117 8.90 -3.32 -19.21
C ASP A 117 8.62 -4.66 -18.49
N GLN A 118 8.50 -5.75 -19.23
CA GLN A 118 8.20 -7.08 -18.67
C GLN A 118 9.27 -7.56 -17.66
N ALA A 119 10.55 -7.23 -17.90
CA ALA A 119 11.63 -7.58 -16.98
C ALA A 119 11.46 -6.88 -15.64
N TRP A 120 11.06 -5.61 -15.65
CA TRP A 120 10.74 -4.86 -14.44
C TRP A 120 9.52 -5.46 -13.72
N ALA A 121 8.42 -5.72 -14.42
CA ALA A 121 7.23 -6.33 -13.83
C ALA A 121 7.51 -7.68 -13.15
N LYS A 122 8.43 -8.48 -13.72
CA LYS A 122 8.87 -9.76 -13.17
C LYS A 122 9.92 -9.65 -12.06
N SER A 123 10.45 -8.47 -11.78
CA SER A 123 11.46 -8.26 -10.73
C SER A 123 10.87 -8.24 -9.32
N PHE A 124 9.57 -8.09 -9.18
CA PHE A 124 8.90 -8.12 -7.88
C PHE A 124 8.85 -9.53 -7.30
N TYR A 125 9.02 -9.64 -5.98
CA TYR A 125 8.87 -10.92 -5.30
C TYR A 125 7.45 -11.49 -5.52
N PRO A 126 7.31 -12.78 -5.91
CA PRO A 126 6.00 -13.39 -6.14
C PRO A 126 5.04 -13.22 -4.96
N SER A 127 5.51 -13.41 -3.72
CA SER A 127 4.71 -13.22 -2.50
C SER A 127 4.17 -11.79 -2.32
N PHE A 128 4.81 -10.78 -2.91
CA PHE A 128 4.31 -9.41 -2.89
C PHE A 128 3.26 -9.16 -3.99
N MET A 129 3.33 -9.94 -5.07
CA MET A 129 2.39 -9.84 -6.18
C MET A 129 1.06 -10.55 -5.92
N GLU A 130 1.00 -11.56 -5.04
CA GLU A 130 -0.20 -12.35 -4.78
C GLU A 130 -1.44 -11.48 -4.51
N ASN A 131 -1.30 -10.45 -3.65
CA ASN A 131 -2.40 -9.54 -3.31
C ASN A 131 -2.71 -8.50 -4.40
N SER A 132 -2.03 -8.56 -5.53
CA SER A 132 -2.20 -7.65 -6.66
C SER A 132 -2.80 -8.36 -7.86
N GLN A 133 -3.12 -9.65 -7.74
CA GLN A 133 -3.54 -10.51 -8.84
C GLN A 133 -4.84 -11.24 -8.53
N THR A 134 -5.74 -11.26 -9.49
CA THR A 134 -6.95 -12.09 -9.48
C THR A 134 -7.44 -12.33 -10.90
N GLY A 135 -8.14 -13.45 -11.14
CA GLY A 135 -8.66 -13.81 -12.47
C GLY A 135 -7.58 -13.93 -13.54
N GLY A 136 -6.34 -14.28 -13.17
CA GLY A 136 -5.21 -14.38 -14.11
C GLY A 136 -4.65 -13.04 -14.60
N LYS A 137 -5.08 -11.92 -14.00
CA LYS A 137 -4.64 -10.56 -14.35
C LYS A 137 -3.96 -9.88 -13.16
N THR A 138 -3.06 -8.93 -13.45
CA THR A 138 -2.37 -8.07 -12.48
C THR A 138 -3.07 -6.72 -12.41
N TRP A 139 -3.72 -6.42 -11.30
CA TRP A 139 -4.51 -5.20 -11.09
C TRP A 139 -3.79 -4.11 -10.31
N GLY A 140 -2.67 -4.46 -9.70
CA GLY A 140 -1.87 -3.53 -8.92
C GLY A 140 -0.39 -3.89 -8.92
N ILE A 141 0.44 -2.90 -8.61
CA ILE A 141 1.88 -3.09 -8.39
C ILE A 141 2.16 -2.84 -6.91
N PRO A 142 2.93 -3.71 -6.23
CA PRO A 142 3.24 -3.52 -4.82
C PRO A 142 4.03 -2.23 -4.60
N PHE A 143 3.44 -1.27 -3.89
CA PHE A 143 4.11 -0.05 -3.46
C PHE A 143 4.76 -0.23 -2.08
N GLN A 144 4.00 -0.73 -1.11
CA GLN A 144 4.49 -1.10 0.22
C GLN A 144 3.79 -2.36 0.71
N ARG A 145 4.50 -3.15 1.47
CA ARG A 145 3.98 -4.38 2.10
C ARG A 145 4.37 -4.39 3.56
N SER A 146 3.46 -4.87 4.37
CA SER A 146 3.68 -5.08 5.80
C SER A 146 3.46 -6.53 6.15
N THR A 147 4.03 -6.96 7.27
CA THR A 147 3.73 -8.25 7.87
C THR A 147 3.49 -8.08 9.36
N ILE A 148 2.76 -9.02 9.94
CA ILE A 148 2.50 -9.03 11.38
C ILE A 148 3.69 -9.64 12.08
N VAL A 149 4.21 -8.93 13.10
CA VAL A 149 5.33 -9.38 13.91
C VAL A 149 5.04 -9.12 15.39
N LEU A 150 5.68 -9.89 16.25
CA LEU A 150 5.65 -9.66 17.69
C LEU A 150 6.84 -8.78 18.09
N TYR A 151 6.55 -7.64 18.70
CA TYR A 151 7.54 -6.83 19.42
C TYR A 151 7.50 -7.17 20.90
N TRP A 152 8.65 -7.27 21.55
CA TRP A 152 8.72 -7.46 22.99
C TRP A 152 9.76 -6.55 23.63
N ASN A 153 9.46 -6.12 24.88
CA ASN A 153 10.35 -5.30 25.66
C ASN A 153 11.32 -6.18 26.44
N LYS A 154 12.59 -6.17 26.10
CA LYS A 154 13.62 -7.00 26.71
C LYS A 154 13.84 -6.70 28.18
N GLU A 155 13.72 -5.44 28.62
CA GLU A 155 13.89 -5.07 30.03
C GLU A 155 12.70 -5.55 30.86
N MET A 156 11.48 -5.50 30.31
CA MET A 156 10.31 -6.08 30.97
C MET A 156 10.44 -7.60 31.13
N PHE A 157 10.98 -8.29 30.12
CA PHE A 157 11.25 -9.72 30.18
C PHE A 157 12.23 -10.05 31.30
N LYS A 158 13.37 -9.37 31.38
CA LYS A 158 14.34 -9.51 32.48
C LYS A 158 13.69 -9.30 33.85
N ALA A 159 12.91 -8.22 33.99
CA ALA A 159 12.24 -7.91 35.26
C ALA A 159 11.18 -8.95 35.68
N ALA A 160 10.65 -9.73 34.73
CA ALA A 160 9.73 -10.83 34.96
C ALA A 160 10.43 -12.21 35.07
N GLY A 161 11.75 -12.27 35.04
CA GLY A 161 12.53 -13.50 35.05
C GLY A 161 12.47 -14.33 33.76
N LEU A 162 12.11 -13.69 32.64
CA LEU A 162 12.10 -14.30 31.31
C LEU A 162 13.41 -14.01 30.56
N ASP A 163 13.77 -14.91 29.65
CA ASP A 163 14.92 -14.67 28.76
C ASP A 163 14.63 -13.53 27.77
N PRO A 164 15.37 -12.40 27.82
CA PRO A 164 15.14 -11.25 26.97
C PRO A 164 15.43 -11.51 25.49
N ASN A 165 16.10 -12.61 25.14
CA ASN A 165 16.47 -12.96 23.78
C ASN A 165 15.61 -14.08 23.18
N ARG A 166 14.69 -14.64 23.96
CA ARG A 166 13.79 -15.71 23.54
C ARG A 166 12.34 -15.24 23.55
N PRO A 167 11.75 -14.88 22.39
CA PRO A 167 10.31 -14.61 22.32
C PRO A 167 9.50 -15.91 22.51
N PRO A 168 8.21 -15.82 22.86
CA PRO A 168 7.36 -16.99 22.93
C PRO A 168 7.25 -17.66 21.55
N GLN A 169 7.28 -19.00 21.54
CA GLN A 169 7.26 -19.81 20.31
C GLN A 169 5.86 -20.40 20.04
N THR A 170 4.99 -20.42 21.03
CA THR A 170 3.62 -20.96 20.96
C THR A 170 2.63 -20.03 21.63
N TRP A 171 1.34 -20.18 21.32
CA TRP A 171 0.29 -19.44 22.02
C TRP A 171 0.26 -19.71 23.53
N ALA A 172 0.55 -20.93 23.94
CA ALA A 172 0.65 -21.27 25.35
C ALA A 172 1.80 -20.53 26.05
N GLU A 173 2.98 -20.45 25.42
CA GLU A 173 4.08 -19.63 25.92
C GLU A 173 3.77 -18.14 25.90
N GLN A 174 3.09 -17.66 24.86
CA GLN A 174 2.67 -16.27 24.77
C GLN A 174 1.74 -15.90 25.91
N LEU A 175 0.79 -16.77 26.26
CA LEU A 175 -0.10 -16.59 27.38
C LEU A 175 0.64 -16.59 28.73
N ASP A 176 1.52 -17.58 28.96
CA ASP A 176 2.35 -17.67 30.16
C ASP A 176 3.21 -16.40 30.34
N TYR A 177 3.84 -15.93 29.25
CA TYR A 177 4.65 -14.71 29.29
C TYR A 177 3.77 -13.47 29.55
N ALA A 178 2.61 -13.39 28.92
CA ALA A 178 1.68 -12.29 29.14
C ALA A 178 1.23 -12.21 30.61
N GLN A 179 0.95 -13.34 31.24
CA GLN A 179 0.60 -13.41 32.67
C GLN A 179 1.75 -12.96 33.58
N LYS A 180 2.98 -13.44 33.32
CA LYS A 180 4.18 -13.05 34.06
C LYS A 180 4.53 -11.56 33.92
N LEU A 181 4.25 -10.99 32.76
CA LEU A 181 4.53 -9.58 32.45
C LEU A 181 3.44 -8.64 32.96
N THR A 182 2.22 -9.13 33.18
CA THR A 182 1.12 -8.33 33.74
C THR A 182 1.38 -7.98 35.18
N LYS A 183 1.33 -6.68 35.53
CA LYS A 183 1.46 -6.19 36.89
C LYS A 183 0.16 -5.56 37.37
N ARG A 184 -0.16 -5.74 38.64
CA ARG A 184 -1.30 -5.12 39.30
C ARG A 184 -0.84 -4.27 40.48
N ASP A 185 -1.56 -3.20 40.74
CA ASP A 185 -1.35 -2.37 41.93
C ASP A 185 -1.94 -3.02 43.18
N ALA A 186 -1.78 -2.37 44.31
CA ALA A 186 -2.29 -2.84 45.61
C ALA A 186 -3.83 -2.96 45.66
N SER A 187 -4.54 -2.28 44.76
CA SER A 187 -5.99 -2.32 44.63
C SER A 187 -6.46 -3.37 43.60
N GLY A 188 -5.52 -4.11 42.97
CA GLY A 188 -5.80 -5.13 41.97
C GLY A 188 -5.96 -4.62 40.55
N ASN A 189 -5.84 -3.31 40.31
CA ASN A 189 -5.91 -2.74 38.98
C ASN A 189 -4.64 -3.05 38.18
N VAL A 190 -4.77 -3.28 36.87
CA VAL A 190 -3.63 -3.52 36.02
C VAL A 190 -2.83 -2.22 35.85
N SER A 191 -1.59 -2.23 36.32
CA SER A 191 -0.62 -1.14 36.16
C SER A 191 0.31 -1.34 35.00
N GLN A 192 0.44 -2.58 34.51
CA GLN A 192 1.19 -2.96 33.30
C GLN A 192 0.53 -4.16 32.63
N TRP A 193 0.19 -4.00 31.36
CA TRP A 193 -0.30 -5.11 30.55
C TRP A 193 0.87 -5.96 30.02
N GLY A 194 0.72 -7.29 30.10
CA GLY A 194 1.73 -8.23 29.62
C GLY A 194 1.73 -8.42 28.12
N ILE A 195 0.59 -8.16 27.47
CA ILE A 195 0.46 -8.20 26.01
C ILE A 195 -0.56 -7.15 25.57
N GLN A 196 -0.35 -6.61 24.37
CA GLN A 196 -1.33 -5.78 23.68
C GLN A 196 -1.60 -6.37 22.30
N VAL A 197 -2.86 -6.67 22.03
CA VAL A 197 -3.36 -7.09 20.73
C VAL A 197 -4.19 -5.94 20.15
N PRO A 198 -3.78 -5.32 19.02
CA PRO A 198 -4.53 -4.22 18.44
C PRO A 198 -5.96 -4.62 18.07
N SER A 199 -6.94 -3.82 18.48
CA SER A 199 -8.36 -4.00 18.19
C SER A 199 -8.92 -2.92 17.26
N SER A 200 -8.08 -1.98 16.84
CA SER A 200 -8.40 -0.90 15.90
C SER A 200 -7.40 -0.89 14.74
N GLY A 201 -7.70 -0.13 13.69
CA GLY A 201 -6.91 -0.12 12.46
C GLY A 201 -7.27 -1.31 11.57
N PHE A 202 -6.49 -2.36 11.61
CA PHE A 202 -6.69 -3.56 10.76
C PHE A 202 -6.75 -4.86 11.58
N PRO A 203 -7.67 -5.00 12.54
CA PRO A 203 -7.74 -6.17 13.43
C PRO A 203 -8.03 -7.47 12.67
N TYR A 204 -8.77 -7.41 11.56
CA TYR A 204 -9.05 -8.57 10.71
C TYR A 204 -7.75 -9.23 10.20
N TRP A 205 -6.74 -8.44 9.86
CA TRP A 205 -5.46 -8.93 9.37
C TRP A 205 -4.68 -9.66 10.46
N LEU A 206 -4.68 -9.10 11.68
CA LEU A 206 -4.08 -9.78 12.83
C LEU A 206 -4.82 -11.09 13.16
N PHE A 207 -6.17 -11.07 13.12
CA PHE A 207 -6.96 -12.28 13.31
C PHE A 207 -6.66 -13.35 12.24
N GLN A 208 -6.52 -12.95 10.99
CA GLN A 208 -6.11 -13.84 9.92
C GLN A 208 -4.78 -14.54 10.21
N ALA A 209 -3.81 -13.82 10.79
CA ALA A 209 -2.53 -14.41 11.16
C ALA A 209 -2.69 -15.52 12.23
N PHE A 210 -3.57 -15.34 13.22
CA PHE A 210 -3.89 -16.38 14.18
C PHE A 210 -4.56 -17.60 13.53
N ALA A 211 -5.51 -17.38 12.64
CA ALA A 211 -6.18 -18.48 11.91
C ALA A 211 -5.19 -19.28 11.05
N ILE A 212 -4.30 -18.61 10.32
CA ILE A 212 -3.25 -19.24 9.50
C ILE A 212 -2.26 -20.02 10.37
N GLN A 213 -1.84 -19.50 11.52
CA GLN A 213 -0.99 -20.22 12.46
C GLN A 213 -1.65 -21.52 12.97
N ASN A 214 -2.99 -21.53 13.02
CA ASN A 214 -3.77 -22.74 13.39
C ASN A 214 -4.13 -23.60 12.16
N GLY A 215 -3.53 -23.35 11.00
CA GLY A 215 -3.59 -24.22 9.82
C GLY A 215 -4.72 -23.91 8.83
N VAL A 216 -5.47 -22.82 8.98
CA VAL A 216 -6.62 -22.51 8.13
C VAL A 216 -6.55 -21.09 7.57
N ASN A 217 -6.62 -20.96 6.24
CA ASN A 217 -6.94 -19.70 5.59
C ASN A 217 -8.43 -19.36 5.79
N LEU A 218 -8.77 -18.08 5.92
CA LEU A 218 -10.17 -17.65 6.14
C LEU A 218 -11.07 -17.80 4.92
N MET A 219 -10.49 -17.99 3.72
CA MET A 219 -11.21 -18.23 2.47
C MET A 219 -10.41 -19.09 1.50
N ASN A 220 -11.10 -19.64 0.48
CA ASN A 220 -10.44 -20.31 -0.63
C ASN A 220 -9.69 -19.33 -1.54
N ALA A 221 -8.82 -19.85 -2.41
CA ALA A 221 -8.01 -19.04 -3.32
C ALA A 221 -8.84 -18.22 -4.33
N ALA A 222 -10.05 -18.66 -4.66
CA ALA A 222 -10.96 -17.97 -5.56
C ALA A 222 -11.78 -16.85 -4.87
N GLY A 223 -11.71 -16.71 -3.53
CA GLY A 223 -12.48 -15.73 -2.78
C GLY A 223 -13.99 -15.99 -2.73
N THR A 224 -14.43 -17.21 -3.09
CA THR A 224 -15.87 -17.56 -3.23
C THR A 224 -16.43 -18.30 -2.03
N GLN A 225 -15.57 -18.77 -1.13
CA GLN A 225 -15.97 -19.54 0.05
C GLN A 225 -15.12 -19.11 1.25
N THR A 226 -15.78 -18.88 2.38
CA THR A 226 -15.16 -18.55 3.66
C THR A 226 -15.17 -19.74 4.62
N TYR A 227 -14.28 -19.72 5.62
CA TYR A 227 -14.04 -20.82 6.57
C TYR A 227 -14.07 -20.34 8.02
N TYR A 228 -14.87 -19.32 8.33
CA TYR A 228 -14.97 -18.76 9.69
C TYR A 228 -15.58 -19.75 10.70
N ASP A 229 -16.34 -20.73 10.25
CA ASP A 229 -16.98 -21.77 11.04
C ASP A 229 -16.09 -22.99 11.32
N ARG A 230 -14.87 -23.01 10.79
CA ARG A 230 -13.92 -24.08 11.06
C ARG A 230 -13.50 -24.09 12.52
N PRO A 231 -13.38 -25.29 13.16
CA PRO A 231 -12.94 -25.41 14.54
C PRO A 231 -11.62 -24.71 14.84
N GLU A 232 -10.67 -24.73 13.88
CA GLU A 232 -9.37 -24.13 13.99
C GLU A 232 -9.47 -22.59 14.04
N VAL A 233 -10.39 -22.00 13.26
CA VAL A 233 -10.65 -20.57 13.26
C VAL A 233 -11.38 -20.13 14.52
N ILE A 234 -12.36 -20.93 14.98
CA ILE A 234 -13.05 -20.73 16.26
C ILE A 234 -12.05 -20.79 17.41
N ALA A 235 -11.10 -21.74 17.40
CA ALA A 235 -10.06 -21.83 18.42
C ALA A 235 -9.15 -20.59 18.43
N ALA A 236 -8.78 -20.04 17.27
CA ALA A 236 -8.00 -18.81 17.17
C ALA A 236 -8.76 -17.62 17.76
N LEU A 237 -10.05 -17.50 17.48
CA LEU A 237 -10.90 -16.46 18.06
C LEU A 237 -11.07 -16.63 19.57
N THR A 238 -11.27 -17.87 20.02
CA THR A 238 -11.40 -18.21 21.46
C THR A 238 -10.12 -17.80 22.20
N TYR A 239 -8.94 -18.14 21.66
CA TYR A 239 -7.67 -17.71 22.24
C TYR A 239 -7.59 -16.19 22.38
N TRP A 240 -7.92 -15.44 21.33
CA TRP A 240 -7.90 -13.98 21.37
C TRP A 240 -8.87 -13.39 22.40
N VAL A 241 -10.10 -13.92 22.46
CA VAL A 241 -11.11 -13.49 23.44
C VAL A 241 -10.66 -13.82 24.87
N ASP A 242 -10.08 -15.00 25.07
CA ASP A 242 -9.62 -15.45 26.37
C ASP A 242 -8.44 -14.63 26.92
N LEU A 243 -7.54 -14.16 26.07
CA LEU A 243 -6.50 -13.20 26.45
C LEU A 243 -7.07 -11.94 27.13
N ALA A 244 -8.22 -11.46 26.69
CA ALA A 244 -8.83 -10.26 27.23
C ALA A 244 -9.76 -10.53 28.43
N ARG A 245 -10.39 -11.72 28.51
CA ARG A 245 -11.43 -12.02 29.51
C ARG A 245 -10.94 -12.82 30.69
N LYS A 246 -9.93 -13.66 30.51
CA LYS A 246 -9.47 -14.60 31.54
C LYS A 246 -8.08 -14.28 32.04
N HIS A 247 -7.35 -13.45 31.36
CA HIS A 247 -5.95 -13.18 31.62
C HIS A 247 -5.61 -11.70 31.54
#